data_da511fc47663cd52056c71e9deb8db62
#
_entry.id   da511fc47663cd52056c71e9deb8db62
#
_cell.length_a   1.000
_cell.length_b   1.000
_cell.length_c   1.000
_cell.angle_alpha   90.00
_cell.angle_beta   90.00
_cell.angle_gamma   90.00
#
_symmetry.space_group_name_H-M   'P 1'
#
loop_
_entity.id
_entity.type
_entity.pdbx_description
1 polymer ?
#
loop_
_entity_poly.entity_id
_entity_poly.type
_entity_poly.pdbx_seq_one_letter_code
_entity_poly.pdbx_strand_id
1 'polypeptide(L)'
;MKTFNTKKIDWLKQPMFFGEEPNTQRFDQQKYPIFEKLNQQQLGFFWRPEEVSLQKDRNDYASLTKEQKHIFTSNLKYQTLLDSVQGRGPCLAFLPFCSLPELESMLISWDFMETIHSRSYTYIMKNVYADPTEVLDTIIDTPEIMARAKSVTESYDKFIEYANRYYLTGKGDTKELKRLLYLTLINVNILEGIRFYVSFACSFAFGELKLMEGSAKIISLIARDENLHLAVSQNIINNYKKKENDKEMLKVIKENEKEVYKMYDEAVQQEKDWAKYLFEKGSMIGLNDTLLNQYVEYMANKRLRAIGLQAVYDQPVTNNPLPWTQHWLNSRGLQNAPQETEIESYVVGGIKQDVEKDSFKGFKL
;
A
#
# COMPACT_ATOMS: atom_id res chain seq x y z
N MET A 1 -9.85 -13.73 21.11
CA MET A 1 -8.77 -14.14 20.21
C MET A 1 -7.78 -15.01 20.94
N LYS A 2 -7.38 -16.12 20.36
CA LYS A 2 -6.37 -17.05 20.89
C LYS A 2 -5.31 -17.25 19.82
N THR A 3 -4.08 -17.49 20.24
CA THR A 3 -2.96 -17.76 19.33
C THR A 3 -3.01 -19.16 18.73
N PHE A 4 -3.80 -20.05 19.32
CA PHE A 4 -3.96 -21.42 18.88
C PHE A 4 -5.29 -22.00 19.32
N ASN A 5 -5.93 -22.79 18.47
CA ASN A 5 -7.13 -23.53 18.79
C ASN A 5 -6.95 -25.03 18.49
N THR A 6 -7.57 -25.90 19.28
CA THR A 6 -7.43 -27.36 19.16
C THR A 6 -8.52 -28.03 18.32
N LYS A 7 -9.43 -27.23 17.73
CA LYS A 7 -10.49 -27.74 16.86
C LYS A 7 -9.92 -28.23 15.54
N LYS A 8 -10.54 -29.24 14.95
CA LYS A 8 -10.30 -29.59 13.56
C LYS A 8 -10.90 -28.52 12.66
N ILE A 9 -10.10 -27.89 11.83
CA ILE A 9 -10.49 -26.83 10.90
C ILE A 9 -10.48 -27.39 9.48
N ASP A 10 -11.57 -27.14 8.75
CA ASP A 10 -11.62 -27.31 7.29
C ASP A 10 -11.30 -25.94 6.65
N TRP A 11 -10.05 -25.74 6.28
CA TRP A 11 -9.54 -24.48 5.73
C TRP A 11 -10.28 -24.00 4.49
N LEU A 12 -10.75 -24.92 3.66
CA LEU A 12 -11.49 -24.59 2.44
C LEU A 12 -12.90 -24.04 2.70
N LYS A 13 -13.41 -24.25 3.93
CA LYS A 13 -14.73 -23.71 4.35
C LYS A 13 -14.64 -22.48 5.25
N GLN A 14 -13.44 -22.11 5.73
CA GLN A 14 -13.30 -20.91 6.55
C GLN A 14 -13.63 -19.65 5.72
N PRO A 15 -14.26 -18.63 6.32
CA PRO A 15 -14.35 -17.31 5.71
C PRO A 15 -12.97 -16.62 5.71
N MET A 16 -12.78 -15.59 4.90
CA MET A 16 -11.54 -14.78 4.93
C MET A 16 -11.32 -14.13 6.30
N PHE A 17 -12.39 -13.63 6.91
CA PHE A 17 -12.37 -12.97 8.22
C PHE A 17 -13.50 -13.49 9.12
N PHE A 18 -13.30 -13.39 10.42
CA PHE A 18 -14.27 -13.74 11.47
C PHE A 18 -14.65 -15.22 11.54
N GLY A 19 -13.80 -16.10 11.02
CA GLY A 19 -13.94 -17.55 11.16
C GLY A 19 -13.38 -18.08 12.47
N GLU A 20 -13.04 -19.37 12.48
CA GLU A 20 -12.37 -19.99 13.62
C GLU A 20 -10.95 -19.44 13.78
N GLU A 21 -10.51 -19.32 15.02
CA GLU A 21 -9.14 -18.91 15.33
C GLU A 21 -8.12 -19.89 14.74
N PRO A 22 -6.93 -19.42 14.34
CA PRO A 22 -5.94 -20.26 13.67
C PRO A 22 -5.44 -21.41 14.56
N ASN A 23 -5.02 -22.50 13.94
CA ASN A 23 -4.23 -23.58 14.53
C ASN A 23 -2.99 -23.84 13.68
N THR A 24 -2.75 -25.05 13.19
CA THR A 24 -1.63 -25.33 12.28
C THR A 24 -1.81 -24.54 10.98
N GLN A 25 -0.85 -23.71 10.62
CA GLN A 25 -0.85 -23.05 9.32
C GLN A 25 -0.62 -24.06 8.20
N ARG A 26 -1.60 -24.17 7.30
CA ARG A 26 -1.66 -25.18 6.24
C ARG A 26 -1.60 -24.49 4.87
N PHE A 27 -0.42 -24.38 4.29
CA PHE A 27 -0.23 -23.83 2.95
C PHE A 27 -0.46 -24.83 1.82
N ASP A 28 -0.67 -26.10 2.14
CA ASP A 28 -1.10 -27.15 1.23
C ASP A 28 -2.61 -27.13 0.92
N GLN A 29 -3.41 -26.42 1.72
CA GLN A 29 -4.85 -26.25 1.54
C GLN A 29 -5.20 -24.77 1.56
N GLN A 30 -5.31 -24.17 0.39
CA GLN A 30 -5.58 -22.74 0.23
C GLN A 30 -6.97 -22.54 -0.39
N LYS A 31 -7.84 -21.83 0.31
CA LYS A 31 -9.16 -21.44 -0.23
C LYS A 31 -9.04 -20.43 -1.37
N TYR A 32 -8.12 -19.48 -1.21
CA TYR A 32 -7.82 -18.43 -2.17
C TYR A 32 -6.33 -18.37 -2.51
N PRO A 33 -5.84 -19.26 -3.41
CA PRO A 33 -4.42 -19.35 -3.78
C PRO A 33 -3.82 -18.03 -4.30
N ILE A 34 -4.67 -17.07 -4.66
CA ILE A 34 -4.21 -15.75 -5.13
C ILE A 34 -3.43 -15.01 -4.04
N PHE A 35 -3.80 -15.13 -2.76
CA PHE A 35 -3.10 -14.44 -1.69
C PHE A 35 -1.70 -15.01 -1.48
N GLU A 36 -1.55 -16.33 -1.52
CA GLU A 36 -0.22 -16.95 -1.48
C GLU A 36 0.63 -16.56 -2.69
N LYS A 37 0.04 -16.52 -3.89
CA LYS A 37 0.74 -16.06 -5.10
C LYS A 37 1.24 -14.62 -4.96
N LEU A 38 0.43 -13.72 -4.42
CA LEU A 38 0.81 -12.33 -4.18
C LEU A 38 1.90 -12.24 -3.10
N ASN A 39 1.80 -13.07 -2.06
CA ASN A 39 2.81 -13.17 -1.02
C ASN A 39 4.17 -13.62 -1.57
N GLN A 40 4.21 -14.69 -2.37
CA GLN A 40 5.44 -15.15 -3.02
C GLN A 40 6.03 -14.10 -3.95
N GLN A 41 5.20 -13.34 -4.65
CA GLN A 41 5.63 -12.20 -5.45
C GLN A 41 6.26 -11.11 -4.59
N GLN A 42 5.63 -10.76 -3.45
CA GLN A 42 6.14 -9.76 -2.52
C GLN A 42 7.49 -10.16 -1.94
N LEU A 43 7.63 -11.41 -1.51
CA LEU A 43 8.90 -11.95 -1.01
C LEU A 43 10.00 -11.92 -2.07
N GLY A 44 9.67 -12.20 -3.34
CA GLY A 44 10.60 -12.10 -4.46
C GLY A 44 10.99 -10.67 -4.83
N PHE A 45 10.26 -9.67 -4.32
CA PHE A 45 10.53 -8.25 -4.56
C PHE A 45 11.26 -7.56 -3.41
N PHE A 46 11.80 -8.29 -2.46
CA PHE A 46 12.52 -7.70 -1.32
C PHE A 46 13.66 -6.80 -1.80
N TRP A 47 13.74 -5.63 -1.21
CA TRP A 47 14.74 -4.61 -1.51
C TRP A 47 14.99 -3.72 -0.28
N ARG A 48 16.05 -2.94 -0.34
CA ARG A 48 16.42 -1.98 0.71
C ARG A 48 16.75 -0.63 0.10
N PRO A 49 16.36 0.50 0.72
CA PRO A 49 16.62 1.83 0.18
C PRO A 49 18.12 2.13 0.00
N GLU A 50 18.99 1.54 0.82
CA GLU A 50 20.44 1.72 0.77
C GLU A 50 21.07 1.17 -0.53
N GLU A 51 20.36 0.36 -1.29
CA GLU A 51 20.79 -0.15 -2.60
C GLU A 51 20.73 0.92 -3.69
N VAL A 52 20.07 2.04 -3.43
CA VAL A 52 19.94 3.15 -4.38
C VAL A 52 20.79 4.33 -3.91
N SER A 53 21.75 4.75 -4.76
CA SER A 53 22.57 5.93 -4.47
C SER A 53 21.76 7.22 -4.62
N LEU A 54 21.85 8.11 -3.63
CA LEU A 54 21.23 9.44 -3.61
C LEU A 54 22.26 10.58 -3.68
N GLN A 55 23.49 10.28 -4.03
CA GLN A 55 24.55 11.30 -4.10
C GLN A 55 24.23 12.41 -5.12
N LYS A 56 23.68 12.03 -6.28
CA LYS A 56 23.24 12.99 -7.30
C LYS A 56 22.06 13.82 -6.79
N ASP A 57 21.12 13.19 -6.11
CA ASP A 57 19.88 13.83 -5.64
C ASP A 57 20.15 14.99 -4.68
N ARG A 58 21.18 14.88 -3.83
CA ARG A 58 21.61 15.97 -2.95
C ARG A 58 22.04 17.21 -3.73
N ASN A 59 22.79 17.03 -4.81
CA ASN A 59 23.24 18.12 -5.68
C ASN A 59 22.06 18.69 -6.49
N ASP A 60 21.20 17.80 -7.02
CA ASP A 60 20.01 18.19 -7.75
C ASP A 60 19.11 19.06 -6.86
N TYR A 61 18.81 18.60 -5.62
CA TYR A 61 17.98 19.34 -4.68
C TYR A 61 18.49 20.75 -4.39
N ALA A 62 19.83 20.90 -4.23
CA ALA A 62 20.43 22.22 -4.02
C ALA A 62 20.11 23.18 -5.20
N SER A 63 20.07 22.67 -6.43
CA SER A 63 19.81 23.43 -7.65
C SER A 63 18.33 23.61 -8.01
N LEU A 64 17.40 22.91 -7.35
CA LEU A 64 15.96 23.02 -7.59
C LEU A 64 15.47 24.45 -7.33
N THR A 65 14.50 24.90 -8.14
CA THR A 65 13.78 26.15 -7.87
C THR A 65 12.98 26.07 -6.58
N LYS A 66 12.51 27.20 -6.06
CA LYS A 66 11.69 27.22 -4.85
C LYS A 66 10.38 26.43 -5.00
N GLU A 67 9.77 26.53 -6.18
CA GLU A 67 8.56 25.80 -6.57
C GLU A 67 8.80 24.30 -6.58
N GLN A 68 9.87 23.85 -7.22
CA GLN A 68 10.26 22.44 -7.26
C GLN A 68 10.57 21.90 -5.86
N LYS A 69 11.30 22.65 -5.04
CA LYS A 69 11.55 22.26 -3.64
C LYS A 69 10.26 22.12 -2.84
N HIS A 70 9.30 23.05 -3.04
CA HIS A 70 8.00 22.94 -2.40
C HIS A 70 7.26 21.67 -2.80
N ILE A 71 7.17 21.38 -4.10
CA ILE A 71 6.49 20.18 -4.61
C ILE A 71 7.16 18.91 -4.09
N PHE A 72 8.48 18.79 -4.20
CA PHE A 72 9.23 17.62 -3.77
C PHE A 72 9.08 17.37 -2.26
N THR A 73 9.32 18.40 -1.45
CA THR A 73 9.31 18.30 0.02
C THR A 73 7.89 18.01 0.54
N SER A 74 6.87 18.71 0.01
CA SER A 74 5.48 18.52 0.44
C SER A 74 5.00 17.11 0.10
N ASN A 75 5.34 16.63 -1.10
CA ASN A 75 4.98 15.29 -1.54
C ASN A 75 5.66 14.20 -0.69
N LEU A 76 6.94 14.37 -0.36
CA LEU A 76 7.69 13.44 0.47
C LEU A 76 7.15 13.39 1.91
N LYS A 77 6.78 14.55 2.49
CA LYS A 77 6.10 14.63 3.80
C LYS A 77 4.79 13.86 3.80
N TYR A 78 3.99 14.04 2.75
CA TYR A 78 2.70 13.37 2.64
C TYR A 78 2.84 11.85 2.55
N GLN A 79 3.73 11.34 1.71
CA GLN A 79 4.02 9.91 1.60
C GLN A 79 4.49 9.34 2.94
N THR A 80 5.40 10.03 3.63
CA THR A 80 5.89 9.62 4.95
C THR A 80 4.78 9.45 5.98
N LEU A 81 3.82 10.37 6.01
CA LEU A 81 2.70 10.27 6.95
C LEU A 81 1.75 9.14 6.59
N LEU A 82 1.41 8.97 5.32
CA LEU A 82 0.49 7.91 4.90
C LEU A 82 1.06 6.51 5.19
N ASP A 83 2.33 6.25 4.89
CA ASP A 83 2.96 4.97 5.18
C ASP A 83 3.20 4.76 6.69
N SER A 84 3.29 5.84 7.47
CA SER A 84 3.30 5.72 8.93
C SER A 84 1.96 5.23 9.49
N VAL A 85 0.86 5.51 8.81
CA VAL A 85 -0.48 4.97 9.13
C VAL A 85 -0.64 3.58 8.56
N GLN A 86 -0.33 3.42 7.27
CA GLN A 86 -0.51 2.15 6.56
C GLN A 86 0.39 1.04 7.10
N GLY A 87 1.62 1.35 7.53
CA GLY A 87 2.54 0.41 8.18
C GLY A 87 2.10 -0.11 9.55
N ARG A 88 0.88 0.19 9.98
CA ARG A 88 0.24 -0.38 11.18
C ARG A 88 -1.16 -0.88 10.89
N GLY A 89 -1.79 -0.34 9.86
CA GLY A 89 -3.21 -0.56 9.56
C GLY A 89 -3.57 -2.01 9.35
N PRO A 90 -2.96 -2.71 8.39
CA PRO A 90 -3.28 -4.11 8.08
C PRO A 90 -3.07 -5.05 9.27
N CYS A 91 -1.97 -4.92 10.02
CA CYS A 91 -1.71 -5.73 11.20
C CYS A 91 -2.67 -5.47 12.34
N LEU A 92 -3.08 -4.23 12.58
CA LEU A 92 -3.99 -3.90 13.67
C LEU A 92 -5.45 -4.17 13.32
N ALA A 93 -5.85 -3.92 12.06
CA ALA A 93 -7.24 -3.99 11.64
C ALA A 93 -7.63 -5.34 11.04
N PHE A 94 -6.79 -5.94 10.22
CA PHE A 94 -7.18 -7.13 9.45
C PHE A 94 -6.60 -8.42 10.01
N LEU A 95 -5.32 -8.42 10.37
CA LEU A 95 -4.62 -9.61 10.83
C LEU A 95 -5.30 -10.29 12.03
N PRO A 96 -5.77 -9.58 13.08
CA PRO A 96 -6.38 -10.21 14.26
C PRO A 96 -7.68 -10.97 13.95
N PHE A 97 -8.33 -10.66 12.84
CA PHE A 97 -9.62 -11.25 12.45
C PHE A 97 -9.50 -12.14 11.22
N CYS A 98 -8.30 -12.29 10.66
CA CYS A 98 -8.03 -13.15 9.50
C CYS A 98 -8.17 -14.63 9.91
N SER A 99 -8.79 -15.43 9.04
CA SER A 99 -9.08 -16.85 9.31
C SER A 99 -8.40 -17.80 8.33
N LEU A 100 -7.67 -17.27 7.33
CA LEU A 100 -7.01 -18.06 6.28
C LEU A 100 -5.50 -17.89 6.33
N PRO A 101 -4.71 -18.98 6.42
CA PRO A 101 -3.25 -18.91 6.51
C PRO A 101 -2.59 -18.16 5.34
N GLU A 102 -3.08 -18.35 4.12
CA GLU A 102 -2.57 -17.68 2.93
C GLU A 102 -2.83 -16.17 2.92
N LEU A 103 -3.94 -15.72 3.50
CA LEU A 103 -4.23 -14.30 3.65
C LEU A 103 -3.46 -13.72 4.84
N GLU A 104 -3.38 -14.44 5.96
CA GLU A 104 -2.61 -14.04 7.14
C GLU A 104 -1.14 -13.78 6.77
N SER A 105 -0.51 -14.70 6.05
CA SER A 105 0.88 -14.56 5.59
C SER A 105 1.06 -13.35 4.67
N MET A 106 0.12 -13.10 3.76
CA MET A 106 0.17 -11.94 2.89
C MET A 106 0.02 -10.62 3.67
N LEU A 107 -0.86 -10.56 4.68
CA LEU A 107 -1.03 -9.38 5.52
C LEU A 107 0.25 -9.05 6.31
N ILE A 108 0.95 -10.06 6.81
CA ILE A 108 2.23 -9.89 7.53
C ILE A 108 3.30 -9.36 6.59
N SER A 109 3.43 -9.92 5.39
CA SER A 109 4.40 -9.46 4.39
C SER A 109 4.10 -8.05 3.91
N TRP A 110 2.83 -7.71 3.73
CA TRP A 110 2.40 -6.36 3.40
C TRP A 110 2.88 -5.36 4.45
N ASP A 111 2.54 -5.57 5.71
CA ASP A 111 2.90 -4.67 6.81
C ASP A 111 4.44 -4.54 6.96
N PHE A 112 5.18 -5.63 6.73
CA PHE A 112 6.64 -5.59 6.70
C PHE A 112 7.17 -4.67 5.59
N MET A 113 6.63 -4.74 4.38
CA MET A 113 7.06 -3.89 3.27
C MET A 113 6.73 -2.41 3.51
N GLU A 114 5.62 -2.09 4.17
CA GLU A 114 5.30 -0.72 4.60
C GLU A 114 6.39 -0.14 5.52
N THR A 115 7.04 -0.97 6.35
CA THR A 115 8.18 -0.51 7.15
C THR A 115 9.40 -0.20 6.29
N ILE A 116 9.59 -0.90 5.17
CA ILE A 116 10.65 -0.59 4.18
C ILE A 116 10.33 0.75 3.50
N HIS A 117 9.05 1.00 3.14
CA HIS A 117 8.62 2.27 2.56
C HIS A 117 8.89 3.44 3.51
N SER A 118 8.46 3.35 4.76
CA SER A 118 8.71 4.38 5.78
C SER A 118 10.21 4.65 5.99
N ARG A 119 11.05 3.61 6.00
CA ARG A 119 12.51 3.75 6.07
C ARG A 119 13.07 4.45 4.84
N SER A 120 12.50 4.20 3.68
CA SER A 120 12.93 4.76 2.41
C SER A 120 12.74 6.27 2.35
N TYR A 121 11.63 6.78 2.84
CA TYR A 121 11.43 8.24 2.93
C TYR A 121 12.44 8.88 3.88
N THR A 122 12.68 8.27 5.04
CA THR A 122 13.70 8.74 5.96
C THR A 122 15.10 8.69 5.34
N TYR A 123 15.40 7.65 4.57
CA TYR A 123 16.66 7.52 3.84
C TYR A 123 16.84 8.62 2.79
N ILE A 124 15.78 8.92 2.01
CA ILE A 124 15.79 10.05 1.08
C ILE A 124 16.06 11.35 1.83
N MET A 125 15.32 11.63 2.91
CA MET A 125 15.47 12.86 3.67
C MET A 125 16.89 13.03 4.23
N LYS A 126 17.47 12.00 4.82
CA LYS A 126 18.85 12.02 5.36
C LYS A 126 19.93 12.29 4.31
N ASN A 127 19.70 11.89 3.07
CA ASN A 127 20.66 12.07 1.99
C ASN A 127 20.48 13.37 1.22
N VAL A 128 19.28 13.92 1.18
CA VAL A 128 18.92 15.09 0.36
C VAL A 128 19.00 16.39 1.15
N TYR A 129 18.49 16.41 2.39
CA TYR A 129 18.43 17.62 3.21
C TYR A 129 19.66 17.79 4.08
N ALA A 130 20.01 19.06 4.38
CA ALA A 130 21.07 19.37 5.32
C ALA A 130 20.68 18.97 6.76
N ASP A 131 19.45 19.25 7.14
CA ASP A 131 18.82 18.77 8.37
C ASP A 131 17.46 18.12 8.05
N PRO A 132 17.36 16.79 8.09
CA PRO A 132 16.11 16.09 7.87
C PRO A 132 15.07 16.35 8.98
N THR A 133 15.50 16.77 10.18
CA THR A 133 14.62 17.01 11.32
C THR A 133 13.66 18.16 11.03
N GLU A 134 14.12 19.23 10.37
CA GLU A 134 13.28 20.36 9.96
C GLU A 134 12.12 19.93 9.05
N VAL A 135 12.31 18.87 8.26
CA VAL A 135 11.25 18.33 7.39
C VAL A 135 10.32 17.42 8.17
N LEU A 136 10.88 16.47 8.94
CA LEU A 136 10.12 15.45 9.66
C LEU A 136 9.23 16.06 10.75
N ASP A 137 9.74 17.00 11.53
CA ASP A 137 9.00 17.64 12.65
C ASP A 137 7.81 18.49 12.17
N THR A 138 7.87 18.96 10.92
CA THR A 138 6.81 19.81 10.35
C THR A 138 5.75 19.05 9.54
N ILE A 139 5.79 17.70 9.51
CA ILE A 139 4.78 16.90 8.80
C ILE A 139 3.39 17.11 9.40
N ILE A 140 3.28 16.94 10.72
CA ILE A 140 2.00 17.04 11.44
C ILE A 140 1.49 18.48 11.56
N ASP A 141 2.34 19.46 11.32
CA ASP A 141 1.97 20.88 11.34
C ASP A 141 1.42 21.38 10.00
N THR A 142 1.38 20.51 8.97
CA THR A 142 0.87 20.83 7.63
C THR A 142 -0.61 20.45 7.51
N PRO A 143 -1.56 21.43 7.56
CA PRO A 143 -3.00 21.14 7.60
C PRO A 143 -3.48 20.33 6.39
N GLU A 144 -2.92 20.59 5.21
CA GLU A 144 -3.27 19.92 3.96
C GLU A 144 -2.89 18.43 4.00
N ILE A 145 -1.80 18.08 4.67
CA ILE A 145 -1.39 16.69 4.87
C ILE A 145 -2.31 16.01 5.90
N MET A 146 -2.55 16.67 7.04
CA MET A 146 -3.38 16.14 8.11
C MET A 146 -4.82 15.91 7.69
N ALA A 147 -5.41 16.81 6.89
CA ALA A 147 -6.78 16.64 6.37
C ALA A 147 -6.94 15.35 5.56
N ARG A 148 -5.91 14.97 4.80
CA ARG A 148 -5.93 13.77 3.96
C ARG A 148 -5.69 12.47 4.76
N ALA A 149 -4.80 12.51 5.75
CA ALA A 149 -4.53 11.38 6.62
C ALA A 149 -5.72 11.03 7.53
N LYS A 150 -6.51 12.02 7.93
CA LYS A 150 -7.62 11.88 8.87
C LYS A 150 -8.66 10.83 8.43
N SER A 151 -9.08 10.85 7.17
CA SER A 151 -10.10 9.90 6.68
C SER A 151 -9.61 8.44 6.75
N VAL A 152 -8.31 8.22 6.52
CA VAL A 152 -7.70 6.88 6.58
C VAL A 152 -7.62 6.40 8.03
N THR A 153 -7.09 7.23 8.93
CA THR A 153 -6.96 6.90 10.36
C THR A 153 -8.30 6.66 11.02
N GLU A 154 -9.29 7.53 10.80
CA GLU A 154 -10.63 7.37 11.37
C GLU A 154 -11.32 6.08 10.95
N SER A 155 -11.11 5.63 9.71
CA SER A 155 -11.69 4.39 9.23
C SER A 155 -11.09 3.18 9.96
N TYR A 156 -9.77 3.13 10.09
CA TYR A 156 -9.09 2.10 10.86
C TYR A 156 -9.53 2.09 12.32
N ASP A 157 -9.47 3.25 12.98
CA ASP A 157 -9.77 3.38 14.41
C ASP A 157 -11.22 2.94 14.73
N LYS A 158 -12.19 3.37 13.92
CA LYS A 158 -13.60 2.96 14.08
C LYS A 158 -13.79 1.45 13.97
N PHE A 159 -13.15 0.82 12.99
CA PHE A 159 -13.23 -0.62 12.83
C PHE A 159 -12.53 -1.36 13.99
N ILE A 160 -11.31 -0.98 14.34
CA ILE A 160 -10.51 -1.60 15.40
C ILE A 160 -11.24 -1.50 16.73
N GLU A 161 -11.74 -0.32 17.09
CA GLU A 161 -12.50 -0.09 18.33
C GLU A 161 -13.75 -0.98 18.40
N TYR A 162 -14.56 -0.98 17.33
CA TYR A 162 -15.78 -1.76 17.27
C TYR A 162 -15.49 -3.27 17.34
N ALA A 163 -14.53 -3.75 16.56
CA ALA A 163 -14.16 -5.15 16.52
C ALA A 163 -13.61 -5.64 17.86
N ASN A 164 -12.70 -4.89 18.48
CA ASN A 164 -12.18 -5.23 19.81
C ASN A 164 -13.28 -5.28 20.86
N ARG A 165 -14.16 -4.28 20.90
CA ARG A 165 -15.31 -4.29 21.81
C ARG A 165 -16.23 -5.49 21.57
N TYR A 166 -16.53 -5.81 20.31
CA TYR A 166 -17.35 -6.96 19.93
C TYR A 166 -16.74 -8.28 20.46
N TYR A 167 -15.46 -8.51 20.22
CA TYR A 167 -14.78 -9.74 20.64
C TYR A 167 -14.55 -9.85 22.15
N LEU A 168 -14.33 -8.74 22.83
CA LEU A 168 -14.11 -8.74 24.29
C LEU A 168 -15.39 -8.89 25.08
N THR A 169 -16.50 -8.33 24.61
CA THR A 169 -17.73 -8.24 25.39
C THR A 169 -18.87 -9.11 24.85
N GLY A 170 -18.76 -9.62 23.63
CA GLY A 170 -19.86 -10.26 22.90
C GLY A 170 -21.03 -9.32 22.57
N LYS A 171 -20.85 -8.01 22.76
CA LYS A 171 -21.89 -6.99 22.52
C LYS A 171 -21.64 -6.27 21.20
N GLY A 172 -22.63 -6.28 20.33
CA GLY A 172 -22.58 -5.61 19.04
C GLY A 172 -23.39 -6.36 17.98
N ASP A 173 -23.40 -5.81 16.77
CA ASP A 173 -24.07 -6.38 15.61
C ASP A 173 -23.03 -6.88 14.61
N THR A 174 -23.16 -8.13 14.16
CA THR A 174 -22.28 -8.75 13.15
C THR A 174 -22.36 -8.02 11.82
N LYS A 175 -23.52 -7.49 11.47
CA LYS A 175 -23.70 -6.71 10.25
C LYS A 175 -22.91 -5.41 10.30
N GLU A 176 -22.91 -4.72 11.45
CA GLU A 176 -22.10 -3.50 11.63
C GLU A 176 -20.60 -3.81 11.62
N LEU A 177 -20.17 -4.91 12.25
CA LEU A 177 -18.78 -5.38 12.20
C LEU A 177 -18.32 -5.58 10.75
N LYS A 178 -19.14 -6.27 9.93
CA LYS A 178 -18.86 -6.50 8.50
C LYS A 178 -18.91 -5.20 7.69
N ARG A 179 -19.80 -4.28 8.04
CA ARG A 179 -19.89 -2.97 7.40
C ARG A 179 -18.62 -2.16 7.60
N LEU A 180 -18.14 -2.10 8.82
CA LEU A 180 -16.92 -1.38 9.16
C LEU A 180 -15.69 -2.02 8.49
N LEU A 181 -15.58 -3.35 8.51
CA LEU A 181 -14.53 -4.05 7.74
C LEU A 181 -14.57 -3.68 6.26
N TYR A 182 -15.75 -3.74 5.64
CA TYR A 182 -15.89 -3.44 4.22
C TYR A 182 -15.50 -2.00 3.88
N LEU A 183 -15.97 -1.02 4.66
CA LEU A 183 -15.64 0.38 4.42
C LEU A 183 -14.14 0.67 4.68
N THR A 184 -13.53 0.00 5.65
CA THR A 184 -12.09 0.11 5.88
C THR A 184 -11.30 -0.49 4.71
N LEU A 185 -11.70 -1.64 4.17
CA LEU A 185 -11.10 -2.21 2.95
C LEU A 185 -11.22 -1.28 1.74
N ILE A 186 -12.38 -0.61 1.59
CA ILE A 186 -12.57 0.41 0.53
C ILE A 186 -11.62 1.59 0.75
N ASN A 187 -11.48 2.07 1.98
CA ASN A 187 -10.61 3.19 2.29
C ASN A 187 -9.13 2.86 2.01
N VAL A 188 -8.70 1.65 2.38
CA VAL A 188 -7.36 1.13 2.04
C VAL A 188 -7.17 1.03 0.52
N ASN A 189 -8.17 0.53 -0.20
CA ASN A 189 -8.14 0.46 -1.66
C ASN A 189 -8.02 1.84 -2.33
N ILE A 190 -8.67 2.87 -1.74
CA ILE A 190 -8.53 4.28 -2.16
C ILE A 190 -7.11 4.79 -1.86
N LEU A 191 -6.58 4.51 -0.67
CA LEU A 191 -5.23 4.90 -0.28
C LEU A 191 -4.20 4.34 -1.25
N GLU A 192 -4.16 3.03 -1.39
CA GLU A 192 -3.22 2.29 -2.23
C GLU A 192 -3.42 2.56 -3.72
N GLY A 193 -4.65 2.79 -4.15
CA GLY A 193 -5.01 2.88 -5.56
C GLY A 193 -5.13 4.28 -6.15
N ILE A 194 -5.29 5.32 -5.32
CA ILE A 194 -5.46 6.70 -5.76
C ILE A 194 -4.42 7.60 -5.10
N ARG A 195 -4.42 7.71 -3.76
CA ARG A 195 -3.59 8.69 -3.05
C ARG A 195 -2.11 8.49 -3.30
N PHE A 196 -1.61 7.27 -3.22
CA PHE A 196 -0.22 6.97 -3.53
C PHE A 196 0.10 7.17 -5.01
N TYR A 197 -0.78 6.79 -5.92
CA TYR A 197 -0.52 6.96 -7.35
C TYR A 197 -0.43 8.43 -7.78
N VAL A 198 -1.26 9.29 -7.18
CA VAL A 198 -1.17 10.76 -7.37
C VAL A 198 0.16 11.28 -6.87
N SER A 199 0.57 10.81 -5.70
CA SER A 199 1.84 11.15 -5.07
C SER A 199 3.04 10.64 -5.88
N PHE A 200 2.98 9.40 -6.38
CA PHE A 200 4.03 8.83 -7.23
C PHE A 200 4.21 9.62 -8.52
N ALA A 201 3.12 10.08 -9.15
CA ALA A 201 3.21 10.91 -10.35
C ALA A 201 4.05 12.18 -10.12
N CYS A 202 3.93 12.81 -8.96
CA CYS A 202 4.75 13.97 -8.60
C CYS A 202 6.24 13.62 -8.50
N SER A 203 6.58 12.49 -7.88
CA SER A 203 7.96 12.03 -7.76
C SER A 203 8.56 11.62 -9.12
N PHE A 204 7.78 10.93 -9.94
CA PHE A 204 8.22 10.51 -11.27
C PHE A 204 8.41 11.68 -12.23
N ALA A 205 7.66 12.78 -12.08
CA ALA A 205 7.85 13.98 -12.87
C ALA A 205 9.27 14.57 -12.72
N PHE A 206 9.87 14.46 -11.55
CA PHE A 206 11.29 14.82 -11.36
C PHE A 206 12.21 13.88 -12.14
N GLY A 207 11.96 12.57 -12.08
CA GLY A 207 12.74 11.58 -12.84
C GLY A 207 12.68 11.80 -14.37
N GLU A 208 11.51 12.18 -14.91
CA GLU A 208 11.36 12.56 -16.32
C GLU A 208 12.24 13.78 -16.70
N LEU A 209 12.45 14.70 -15.77
CA LEU A 209 13.33 15.84 -15.93
C LEU A 209 14.81 15.52 -15.66
N LYS A 210 15.17 14.27 -15.39
CA LYS A 210 16.52 13.85 -14.99
C LYS A 210 16.99 14.50 -13.68
N LEU A 211 16.06 14.86 -12.82
CA LEU A 211 16.29 15.41 -11.49
C LEU A 211 15.82 14.39 -10.44
N MET A 212 16.48 14.35 -9.29
CA MET A 212 16.09 13.48 -8.18
C MET A 212 15.88 12.01 -8.61
N GLU A 213 16.70 11.51 -9.52
CA GLU A 213 16.54 10.20 -10.17
C GLU A 213 16.64 9.04 -9.17
N GLY A 214 17.49 9.15 -8.15
CA GLY A 214 17.59 8.16 -7.07
C GLY A 214 16.32 8.10 -6.23
N SER A 215 15.77 9.26 -5.86
CA SER A 215 14.48 9.34 -5.17
C SER A 215 13.35 8.77 -6.02
N ALA A 216 13.27 9.14 -7.31
CA ALA A 216 12.27 8.59 -8.24
C ALA A 216 12.40 7.06 -8.38
N LYS A 217 13.62 6.51 -8.37
CA LYS A 217 13.89 5.07 -8.38
C LYS A 217 13.37 4.40 -7.12
N ILE A 218 13.65 4.94 -5.94
CA ILE A 218 13.12 4.41 -4.67
C ILE A 218 11.59 4.42 -4.70
N ILE A 219 10.97 5.53 -5.11
CA ILE A 219 9.51 5.62 -5.23
C ILE A 219 8.95 4.62 -6.25
N SER A 220 9.68 4.29 -7.32
CA SER A 220 9.26 3.25 -8.27
C SER A 220 9.27 1.84 -7.66
N LEU A 221 10.20 1.55 -6.75
CA LEU A 221 10.22 0.29 -6.00
C LEU A 221 9.06 0.21 -5.01
N ILE A 222 8.75 1.30 -4.30
CA ILE A 222 7.56 1.42 -3.47
C ILE A 222 6.31 1.19 -4.32
N ALA A 223 6.14 1.90 -5.43
CA ALA A 223 4.98 1.76 -6.31
C ALA A 223 4.79 0.33 -6.86
N ARG A 224 5.86 -0.43 -7.04
CA ARG A 224 5.81 -1.86 -7.38
C ARG A 224 5.14 -2.68 -6.28
N ASP A 225 5.51 -2.42 -5.03
CA ASP A 225 4.93 -3.10 -3.87
C ASP A 225 3.47 -2.69 -3.68
N GLU A 226 3.14 -1.40 -3.85
CA GLU A 226 1.77 -0.90 -3.77
C GLU A 226 0.83 -1.51 -4.82
N ASN A 227 1.35 -1.94 -5.96
CA ASN A 227 0.55 -2.72 -6.92
C ASN A 227 0.10 -4.07 -6.33
N LEU A 228 0.92 -4.72 -5.50
CA LEU A 228 0.57 -5.97 -4.83
C LEU A 228 -0.43 -5.72 -3.69
N HIS A 229 -0.21 -4.71 -2.87
CA HIS A 229 -1.09 -4.31 -1.76
C HIS A 229 -2.49 -3.97 -2.28
N LEU A 230 -2.56 -3.19 -3.35
CA LEU A 230 -3.79 -2.89 -4.05
C LEU A 230 -4.48 -4.15 -4.58
N ALA A 231 -3.71 -5.09 -5.16
CA ALA A 231 -4.27 -6.36 -5.63
C ALA A 231 -4.84 -7.20 -4.48
N VAL A 232 -4.23 -7.18 -3.29
CA VAL A 232 -4.77 -7.86 -2.09
C VAL A 232 -6.13 -7.29 -1.72
N SER A 233 -6.23 -5.98 -1.51
CA SER A 233 -7.51 -5.34 -1.13
C SER A 233 -8.60 -5.56 -2.18
N GLN A 234 -8.27 -5.47 -3.47
CA GLN A 234 -9.20 -5.74 -4.58
C GLN A 234 -9.68 -7.20 -4.60
N ASN A 235 -8.77 -8.17 -4.34
CA ASN A 235 -9.14 -9.58 -4.29
C ASN A 235 -10.02 -9.90 -3.08
N ILE A 236 -9.78 -9.30 -1.92
CA ILE A 236 -10.65 -9.45 -0.74
C ILE A 236 -12.07 -8.96 -1.09
N ILE A 237 -12.19 -7.73 -1.60
CA ILE A 237 -13.49 -7.14 -1.98
C ILE A 237 -14.21 -8.00 -3.04
N ASN A 238 -13.50 -8.41 -4.09
CA ASN A 238 -14.07 -9.21 -5.17
C ASN A 238 -14.41 -10.64 -4.74
N ASN A 239 -13.66 -11.26 -3.83
CA ASN A 239 -14.00 -12.58 -3.28
C ASN A 239 -15.28 -12.52 -2.45
N TYR A 240 -15.50 -11.47 -1.65
CA TYR A 240 -16.78 -11.25 -0.97
C TYR A 240 -17.95 -11.15 -1.95
N LYS A 241 -17.78 -10.45 -3.08
CA LYS A 241 -18.82 -10.30 -4.10
C LYS A 241 -19.12 -11.57 -4.87
N LYS A 242 -18.15 -12.46 -5.07
CA LYS A 242 -18.23 -13.55 -6.07
C LYS A 242 -18.06 -14.96 -5.51
N LYS A 243 -17.35 -15.16 -4.40
CA LYS A 243 -16.88 -16.48 -3.98
C LYS A 243 -17.17 -16.83 -2.52
N GLU A 244 -17.23 -15.84 -1.62
CA GLU A 244 -17.32 -16.11 -0.17
C GLU A 244 -18.69 -16.64 0.24
N ASN A 245 -19.72 -16.44 -0.56
CA ASN A 245 -21.11 -16.85 -0.28
C ASN A 245 -21.67 -16.33 1.07
N ASP A 246 -21.14 -15.20 1.56
CA ASP A 246 -21.59 -14.53 2.76
C ASP A 246 -22.77 -13.60 2.42
N LYS A 247 -24.00 -14.08 2.64
CA LYS A 247 -25.22 -13.34 2.33
C LYS A 247 -25.35 -12.02 3.08
N GLU A 248 -24.85 -11.97 4.32
CA GLU A 248 -24.90 -10.75 5.13
C GLU A 248 -23.91 -9.72 4.59
N MET A 249 -22.68 -10.13 4.26
CA MET A 249 -21.68 -9.26 3.62
C MET A 249 -22.16 -8.75 2.26
N LEU A 250 -22.79 -9.61 1.45
CA LEU A 250 -23.38 -9.18 0.16
C LEU A 250 -24.46 -8.10 0.35
N LYS A 251 -25.27 -8.22 1.42
CA LYS A 251 -26.24 -7.20 1.78
C LYS A 251 -25.56 -5.90 2.23
N VAL A 252 -24.55 -6.00 3.06
CA VAL A 252 -23.71 -4.86 3.50
C VAL A 252 -23.13 -4.12 2.28
N ILE A 253 -22.50 -4.86 1.36
CA ILE A 253 -21.90 -4.28 0.14
C ILE A 253 -22.93 -3.50 -0.66
N LYS A 254 -24.12 -4.09 -0.89
CA LYS A 254 -25.20 -3.46 -1.65
C LYS A 254 -25.75 -2.21 -0.96
N GLU A 255 -25.98 -2.28 0.35
CA GLU A 255 -26.56 -1.17 1.12
C GLU A 255 -25.61 0.01 1.25
N ASN A 256 -24.28 -0.23 1.19
CA ASN A 256 -23.27 0.81 1.33
C ASN A 256 -22.67 1.31 0.00
N GLU A 257 -23.22 0.93 -1.15
CA GLU A 257 -22.69 1.35 -2.46
C GLU A 257 -22.63 2.88 -2.60
N LYS A 258 -23.65 3.59 -2.13
CA LYS A 258 -23.68 5.06 -2.15
C LYS A 258 -22.60 5.67 -1.25
N GLU A 259 -22.35 5.06 -0.08
CA GLU A 259 -21.30 5.50 0.83
C GLU A 259 -19.91 5.28 0.21
N VAL A 260 -19.71 4.17 -0.51
CA VAL A 260 -18.47 3.91 -1.25
C VAL A 260 -18.22 4.99 -2.29
N TYR A 261 -19.22 5.35 -3.11
CA TYR A 261 -19.06 6.46 -4.07
C TYR A 261 -18.72 7.78 -3.38
N LYS A 262 -19.38 8.09 -2.25
CA LYS A 262 -19.07 9.26 -1.45
C LYS A 262 -17.61 9.26 -0.94
N MET A 263 -17.10 8.12 -0.46
CA MET A 263 -15.70 7.97 -0.04
C MET A 263 -14.73 8.25 -1.20
N TYR A 264 -15.06 7.78 -2.41
CA TYR A 264 -14.28 8.09 -3.62
C TYR A 264 -14.33 9.58 -3.96
N ASP A 265 -15.51 10.22 -3.91
CA ASP A 265 -15.67 11.65 -4.19
C ASP A 265 -14.87 12.51 -3.19
N GLU A 266 -14.95 12.18 -1.91
CA GLU A 266 -14.18 12.86 -0.86
C GLU A 266 -12.67 12.71 -1.10
N ALA A 267 -12.21 11.51 -1.46
CA ALA A 267 -10.80 11.29 -1.77
C ALA A 267 -10.35 12.05 -3.01
N VAL A 268 -11.14 11.99 -4.08
CA VAL A 268 -10.85 12.72 -5.33
C VAL A 268 -10.78 14.22 -5.08
N GLN A 269 -11.73 14.78 -4.32
CA GLN A 269 -11.71 16.20 -3.98
C GLN A 269 -10.48 16.58 -3.13
N GLN A 270 -10.16 15.79 -2.12
CA GLN A 270 -8.96 16.00 -1.31
C GLN A 270 -7.67 15.94 -2.13
N GLU A 271 -7.57 15.02 -3.11
CA GLU A 271 -6.41 14.95 -3.99
C GLU A 271 -6.34 16.14 -4.97
N LYS A 272 -7.48 16.67 -5.42
CA LYS A 272 -7.53 17.92 -6.20
C LYS A 272 -7.11 19.14 -5.38
N ASP A 273 -7.57 19.24 -4.12
CA ASP A 273 -7.15 20.30 -3.21
C ASP A 273 -5.64 20.21 -2.91
N TRP A 274 -5.12 18.98 -2.81
CA TRP A 274 -3.69 18.74 -2.70
C TRP A 274 -2.91 19.18 -3.94
N ALA A 275 -3.39 18.89 -5.12
CA ALA A 275 -2.77 19.34 -6.36
C ALA A 275 -2.70 20.88 -6.39
N LYS A 276 -3.78 21.56 -5.99
CA LYS A 276 -3.79 23.01 -5.87
C LYS A 276 -2.73 23.52 -4.89
N TYR A 277 -2.59 22.90 -3.71
CA TYR A 277 -1.55 23.25 -2.73
C TYR A 277 -0.14 23.03 -3.28
N LEU A 278 0.10 21.88 -3.91
CA LEU A 278 1.42 21.57 -4.48
C LEU A 278 1.88 22.59 -5.53
N PHE A 279 0.96 23.08 -6.35
CA PHE A 279 1.26 23.98 -7.45
C PHE A 279 0.96 25.47 -7.17
N GLU A 280 0.65 25.83 -5.90
CA GLU A 280 0.35 27.23 -5.54
C GLU A 280 1.50 28.19 -5.81
N LYS A 281 2.76 27.70 -5.77
CA LYS A 281 3.97 28.47 -6.03
C LYS A 281 4.44 28.41 -7.47
N GLY A 282 3.84 27.55 -8.28
CA GLY A 282 4.18 27.34 -9.68
C GLY A 282 4.20 25.87 -10.06
N SER A 283 4.16 25.62 -11.37
CA SER A 283 4.11 24.27 -11.96
C SER A 283 5.50 23.76 -12.34
N MET A 284 5.55 22.46 -12.65
CA MET A 284 6.73 21.81 -13.26
C MET A 284 6.49 21.60 -14.76
N ILE A 285 7.56 21.45 -15.53
CA ILE A 285 7.47 20.96 -16.91
C ILE A 285 6.86 19.55 -16.89
N GLY A 286 5.77 19.38 -17.64
CA GLY A 286 5.07 18.08 -17.76
C GLY A 286 4.08 17.76 -16.65
N LEU A 287 3.95 18.59 -15.58
CA LEU A 287 3.00 18.39 -14.51
C LEU A 287 2.50 19.72 -13.91
N ASN A 288 1.18 19.86 -13.85
CA ASN A 288 0.49 20.96 -13.22
C ASN A 288 -0.80 20.45 -12.52
N ASP A 289 -1.51 21.34 -11.85
CA ASP A 289 -2.75 21.03 -11.14
C ASP A 289 -3.83 20.44 -12.05
N THR A 290 -3.99 20.97 -13.25
CA THR A 290 -5.00 20.49 -14.23
C THR A 290 -4.71 19.05 -14.67
N LEU A 291 -3.48 18.75 -15.06
CA LEU A 291 -3.08 17.40 -15.48
C LEU A 291 -3.16 16.41 -14.31
N LEU A 292 -2.76 16.84 -13.10
CA LEU A 292 -2.84 15.99 -11.92
C LEU A 292 -4.29 15.72 -11.53
N ASN A 293 -5.19 16.71 -11.61
CA ASN A 293 -6.63 16.53 -11.38
C ASN A 293 -7.26 15.53 -12.36
N GLN A 294 -6.89 15.60 -13.65
CA GLN A 294 -7.33 14.61 -14.63
C GLN A 294 -6.81 13.20 -14.29
N TYR A 295 -5.57 13.12 -13.82
CA TYR A 295 -4.97 11.84 -13.42
C TYR A 295 -5.65 11.25 -12.17
N VAL A 296 -6.03 12.07 -11.19
CA VAL A 296 -6.84 11.65 -10.03
C VAL A 296 -8.14 10.98 -10.49
N GLU A 297 -8.89 11.62 -11.39
CA GLU A 297 -10.17 11.08 -11.92
C GLU A 297 -9.97 9.80 -12.73
N TYR A 298 -8.93 9.76 -13.55
CA TYR A 298 -8.55 8.56 -14.30
C TYR A 298 -8.27 7.39 -13.35
N MET A 299 -7.47 7.62 -12.29
CA MET A 299 -7.16 6.58 -11.31
C MET A 299 -8.40 6.15 -10.54
N ALA A 300 -9.25 7.08 -10.10
CA ALA A 300 -10.50 6.76 -9.41
C ALA A 300 -11.42 5.89 -10.26
N ASN A 301 -11.61 6.22 -11.53
CA ASN A 301 -12.40 5.41 -12.47
C ASN A 301 -11.83 4.00 -12.65
N LYS A 302 -10.51 3.86 -12.73
CA LYS A 302 -9.86 2.53 -12.81
C LYS A 302 -10.13 1.70 -11.55
N ARG A 303 -10.06 2.31 -10.36
CA ARG A 303 -10.25 1.60 -9.09
C ARG A 303 -11.70 1.23 -8.86
N LEU A 304 -12.65 2.12 -9.18
CA LEU A 304 -14.08 1.79 -9.16
C LEU A 304 -14.37 0.55 -10.02
N ARG A 305 -13.88 0.52 -11.27
CA ARG A 305 -14.07 -0.65 -12.15
C ARG A 305 -13.41 -1.92 -11.60
N ALA A 306 -12.24 -1.81 -11.01
CA ALA A 306 -11.51 -2.96 -10.46
C ALA A 306 -12.25 -3.65 -9.31
N ILE A 307 -13.06 -2.91 -8.56
CA ILE A 307 -13.93 -3.43 -7.50
C ILE A 307 -15.37 -3.67 -7.97
N GLY A 308 -15.64 -3.60 -9.29
CA GLY A 308 -16.93 -3.92 -9.89
C GLY A 308 -18.00 -2.82 -9.75
N LEU A 309 -17.56 -1.56 -9.65
CA LEU A 309 -18.43 -0.37 -9.68
C LEU A 309 -18.30 0.36 -11.02
N GLN A 310 -19.26 1.25 -11.30
CA GLN A 310 -19.24 2.07 -12.51
C GLN A 310 -18.26 3.23 -12.37
N ALA A 311 -17.58 3.58 -13.46
CA ALA A 311 -16.82 4.82 -13.56
C ALA A 311 -17.79 6.01 -13.61
N VAL A 312 -17.52 7.05 -12.83
CA VAL A 312 -18.42 8.21 -12.67
C VAL A 312 -17.77 9.56 -12.99
N TYR A 313 -16.45 9.59 -13.16
CA TYR A 313 -15.70 10.82 -13.50
C TYR A 313 -15.56 10.96 -15.02
N ASP A 314 -15.32 12.19 -15.49
CA ASP A 314 -15.25 12.50 -16.92
C ASP A 314 -14.04 11.89 -17.63
N GLN A 315 -12.95 11.59 -16.90
CA GLN A 315 -11.75 11.01 -17.47
C GLN A 315 -11.94 9.53 -17.84
N PRO A 316 -11.81 9.15 -19.11
CA PRO A 316 -11.95 7.77 -19.54
C PRO A 316 -10.80 6.90 -19.04
N VAL A 317 -11.07 5.67 -18.62
CA VAL A 317 -10.04 4.72 -18.15
C VAL A 317 -9.07 4.26 -19.26
N THR A 318 -9.37 4.56 -20.50
CA THR A 318 -8.56 4.20 -21.68
C THR A 318 -7.52 5.26 -22.04
N ASN A 319 -7.64 6.46 -21.49
CA ASN A 319 -6.76 7.58 -21.81
C ASN A 319 -6.07 8.09 -20.53
N ASN A 320 -4.82 7.68 -20.33
CA ASN A 320 -4.02 8.16 -19.21
C ASN A 320 -3.56 9.61 -19.47
N PRO A 321 -3.97 10.60 -18.66
CA PRO A 321 -3.53 11.98 -18.83
C PRO A 321 -2.02 12.20 -18.65
N LEU A 322 -1.37 11.28 -17.92
CA LEU A 322 0.07 11.27 -17.66
C LEU A 322 0.69 9.97 -18.20
N PRO A 323 0.79 9.78 -19.52
CA PRO A 323 1.18 8.50 -20.13
C PRO A 323 2.58 8.04 -19.72
N TRP A 324 3.48 8.95 -19.43
CA TRP A 324 4.84 8.66 -18.94
C TRP A 324 4.84 7.96 -17.56
N THR A 325 3.79 8.09 -16.75
CA THR A 325 3.68 7.35 -15.46
C THR A 325 3.67 5.85 -15.67
N GLN A 326 3.21 5.34 -16.81
CA GLN A 326 3.16 3.91 -17.11
C GLN A 326 4.54 3.26 -17.13
N HIS A 327 5.54 3.99 -17.61
CA HIS A 327 6.92 3.52 -17.61
C HIS A 327 7.41 3.25 -16.17
N TRP A 328 7.17 4.17 -15.23
CA TRP A 328 7.57 4.05 -13.85
C TRP A 328 6.77 3.00 -13.05
N LEU A 329 5.50 2.80 -13.41
CA LEU A 329 4.60 1.86 -12.75
C LEU A 329 4.69 0.44 -13.35
N ASN A 330 5.42 0.24 -14.45
CA ASN A 330 5.53 -1.05 -15.10
C ASN A 330 6.62 -1.90 -14.43
N SER A 331 6.20 -2.78 -13.53
CA SER A 331 7.09 -3.72 -12.84
C SER A 331 7.84 -4.70 -13.75
N ARG A 332 7.39 -4.90 -15.00
CA ARG A 332 8.04 -5.81 -15.96
C ARG A 332 9.36 -5.26 -16.51
N GLY A 333 9.57 -3.95 -16.45
CA GLY A 333 10.79 -3.27 -16.92
C GLY A 333 11.68 -2.77 -15.77
N LEU A 334 11.21 -2.86 -14.53
CA LEU A 334 12.06 -2.64 -13.36
C LEU A 334 13.01 -3.82 -13.29
N GLN A 335 14.27 -3.57 -13.63
CA GLN A 335 15.37 -4.44 -13.31
C GLN A 335 15.19 -4.87 -11.86
N ASN A 336 15.33 -6.15 -11.61
CA ASN A 336 15.44 -6.69 -10.27
C ASN A 336 16.37 -5.81 -9.45
N ALA A 337 16.19 -5.74 -8.14
CA ALA A 337 17.06 -4.94 -7.27
C ALA A 337 18.53 -5.16 -7.66
N PRO A 338 19.43 -4.18 -7.48
CA PRO A 338 20.84 -4.33 -7.83
C PRO A 338 21.49 -5.61 -7.32
N GLN A 339 21.00 -6.15 -6.19
CA GLN A 339 21.35 -7.47 -5.67
C GLN A 339 21.15 -8.62 -6.67
N GLU A 340 20.21 -8.52 -7.58
CA GLU A 340 19.90 -9.58 -8.56
C GLU A 340 20.73 -9.43 -9.85
N THR A 341 21.38 -8.29 -10.06
CA THR A 341 22.22 -8.04 -11.23
C THR A 341 23.71 -8.25 -11.00
N GLU A 342 24.17 -8.17 -9.76
CA GLU A 342 25.62 -8.30 -9.42
C GLU A 342 26.03 -9.71 -9.00
N ILE A 343 25.09 -10.61 -8.75
CA ILE A 343 25.39 -11.97 -8.30
C ILE A 343 24.89 -12.98 -9.33
N GLU A 344 25.67 -13.22 -10.39
CA GLU A 344 25.48 -14.33 -11.33
C GLU A 344 25.42 -15.71 -10.65
N SER A 345 25.71 -15.80 -9.35
CA SER A 345 25.71 -17.00 -8.54
C SER A 345 24.55 -17.12 -7.55
N TYR A 346 23.64 -16.13 -7.46
CA TYR A 346 22.48 -16.21 -6.58
C TYR A 346 21.36 -17.00 -7.27
N VAL A 347 21.38 -18.29 -7.10
CA VAL A 347 20.24 -19.15 -7.48
C VAL A 347 19.14 -18.89 -6.45
N VAL A 348 18.10 -18.14 -6.84
CA VAL A 348 16.89 -18.00 -6.04
C VAL A 348 16.31 -19.39 -5.79
N GLY A 349 16.31 -19.84 -4.54
CA GLY A 349 15.92 -21.19 -4.15
C GLY A 349 17.06 -22.20 -4.03
N GLY A 350 18.31 -21.82 -4.32
CA GLY A 350 19.49 -22.64 -4.02
C GLY A 350 19.95 -22.42 -2.60
N ILE A 351 19.41 -23.16 -1.64
CA ILE A 351 20.08 -23.29 -0.34
C ILE A 351 21.40 -24.01 -0.61
N LYS A 352 22.52 -23.31 -0.59
CA LYS A 352 23.82 -23.94 -0.51
C LYS A 352 23.87 -24.61 0.85
N GLN A 353 23.78 -25.93 0.86
CA GLN A 353 23.89 -26.71 2.08
C GLN A 353 25.37 -26.80 2.41
N ASP A 354 25.89 -25.81 3.16
CA ASP A 354 27.27 -25.79 3.66
C ASP A 354 27.47 -26.71 4.86
N VAL A 355 26.45 -27.49 5.21
CA VAL A 355 26.50 -28.47 6.29
C VAL A 355 26.86 -29.83 5.69
N GLU A 356 28.12 -30.20 5.81
CA GLU A 356 28.55 -31.57 5.53
C GLU A 356 28.05 -32.52 6.64
N LYS A 357 27.92 -33.79 6.27
CA LYS A 357 27.39 -34.86 7.15
C LYS A 357 28.06 -34.97 8.53
N ASP A 358 29.23 -34.35 8.68
CA ASP A 358 30.08 -34.41 9.87
C ASP A 358 30.32 -33.04 10.54
N SER A 359 29.68 -31.97 10.07
CA SER A 359 29.88 -30.59 10.58
C SER A 359 29.52 -30.41 12.07
N PHE A 360 28.76 -31.32 12.64
CA PHE A 360 28.38 -31.33 14.04
C PHE A 360 28.97 -32.49 14.86
N LYS A 361 29.92 -33.25 14.30
CA LYS A 361 30.64 -34.28 15.04
C LYS A 361 31.54 -33.64 16.07
N GLY A 362 31.08 -33.50 17.26
CA GLY A 362 31.84 -32.89 18.38
C GLY A 362 31.00 -31.96 19.25
N PHE A 363 29.78 -31.59 18.80
CA PHE A 363 28.83 -30.91 19.68
C PHE A 363 28.09 -31.95 20.52
N LYS A 364 28.36 -31.96 21.83
CA LYS A 364 27.50 -32.64 22.82
C LYS A 364 26.39 -31.65 23.20
N LEU A 365 25.17 -32.00 22.91
CA LEU A 365 23.97 -31.37 23.46
C LEU A 365 23.89 -31.67 24.96
#